data_363eb8d2021aeee9276bcf6f86fbee9e
#
_entry.id   363eb8d2021aeee9276bcf6f86fbee9e
#
_cell.length_a   1.000
_cell.length_b   1.000
_cell.length_c   1.000
_cell.angle_alpha   90.00
_cell.angle_beta   90.00
_cell.angle_gamma   90.00
#
_symmetry.space_group_name_H-M   'P 1'
#
loop_
_entity.id
_entity.type
_entity.pdbx_description
1 polymer ?
#
loop_
_entity_poly.entity_id
_entity_poly.type
_entity_poly.pdbx_seq_one_letter_code
_entity_poly.pdbx_strand_id
1 'polypeptide(L)'
;LWDRCRELLSAYHQKHPLHAGMPAAELRQKLFRQITPAESDALLEVFRVEGRMKRTENRWALAEFSIRLTKRQTALRDALLERFLRGGPEPDTVEAVLDSIPPERREEARQVLEGLLTGGELVRLTPELCWHREVFQKGLDILRTLCADHGAVTLAEVRDAFDTTRKYALLFLEACDRRQITV
;
A
#
# COMPACT_ATOMS: atom_id res chain seq x y z
N LEU A 1 0.89 28.86 -7.13
CA LEU A 1 0.73 27.62 -6.36
C LEU A 1 0.81 26.39 -7.27
N TRP A 2 0.03 26.35 -8.36
CA TRP A 2 0.03 25.22 -9.30
C TRP A 2 1.43 24.89 -9.84
N ASP A 3 2.17 25.88 -10.34
CA ASP A 3 3.49 25.65 -10.93
C ASP A 3 4.45 24.97 -9.94
N ARG A 4 4.45 25.43 -8.68
CA ARG A 4 5.26 24.81 -7.62
C ARG A 4 4.79 23.40 -7.30
N CYS A 5 3.48 23.13 -7.29
CA CYS A 5 2.93 21.79 -7.08
C CYS A 5 3.39 20.85 -8.21
N ARG A 6 3.27 21.30 -9.47
CA ARG A 6 3.70 20.55 -10.65
C ARG A 6 5.20 20.23 -10.62
N GLU A 7 6.04 21.20 -10.29
CA GLU A 7 7.48 20.99 -10.15
C GLU A 7 7.83 19.95 -9.09
N LEU A 8 7.20 20.03 -7.90
CA LEU A 8 7.41 19.06 -6.82
C LEU A 8 6.99 17.65 -7.21
N LEU A 9 5.82 17.50 -7.83
CA LEU A 9 5.34 16.21 -8.29
C LEU A 9 6.18 15.65 -9.42
N SER A 10 6.58 16.47 -10.39
CA SER A 10 7.46 16.05 -11.48
C SER A 10 8.81 15.55 -10.98
N ALA A 11 9.44 16.28 -10.06
CA ALA A 11 10.68 15.87 -9.43
C ALA A 11 10.52 14.56 -8.61
N TYR A 12 9.38 14.42 -7.92
CA TYR A 12 9.07 13.20 -7.19
C TYR A 12 8.91 12.00 -8.12
N HIS A 13 8.17 12.15 -9.23
CA HIS A 13 7.97 11.09 -10.21
C HIS A 13 9.27 10.66 -10.90
N GLN A 14 10.17 11.59 -11.17
CA GLN A 14 11.50 11.27 -11.70
C GLN A 14 12.34 10.46 -10.70
N LYS A 15 12.30 10.84 -9.42
CA LYS A 15 13.05 10.16 -8.36
C LYS A 15 12.44 8.80 -7.97
N HIS A 16 11.11 8.70 -8.05
CA HIS A 16 10.33 7.54 -7.59
C HIS A 16 9.35 7.08 -8.69
N PRO A 17 9.85 6.58 -9.83
CA PRO A 17 9.02 6.28 -11.01
C PRO A 17 8.01 5.14 -10.79
N LEU A 18 8.22 4.31 -9.77
CA LEU A 18 7.35 3.18 -9.42
C LEU A 18 6.36 3.49 -8.28
N HIS A 19 6.38 4.70 -7.72
CA HIS A 19 5.40 5.12 -6.72
C HIS A 19 4.14 5.67 -7.38
N ALA A 20 2.97 5.32 -6.84
CA ALA A 20 1.69 5.84 -7.35
C ALA A 20 1.52 7.36 -7.22
N GLY A 21 2.39 8.01 -6.45
CA GLY A 21 2.40 9.46 -6.23
C GLY A 21 3.12 9.84 -4.94
N MET A 22 3.27 11.14 -4.71
CA MET A 22 3.84 11.70 -3.48
C MET A 22 2.84 11.57 -2.33
N PRO A 23 3.26 11.16 -1.11
CA PRO A 23 2.39 11.15 0.08
C PRO A 23 1.75 12.53 0.33
N ALA A 24 0.45 12.55 0.65
CA ALA A 24 -0.28 13.81 0.88
C ALA A 24 0.36 14.66 1.99
N ALA A 25 0.82 14.04 3.07
CA ALA A 25 1.50 14.74 4.15
C ALA A 25 2.79 15.43 3.68
N GLU A 26 3.60 14.75 2.87
CA GLU A 26 4.85 15.30 2.30
C GLU A 26 4.56 16.46 1.34
N LEU A 27 3.56 16.30 0.46
CA LEU A 27 3.18 17.35 -0.47
C LEU A 27 2.68 18.60 0.28
N ARG A 28 1.83 18.42 1.31
CA ARG A 28 1.36 19.51 2.16
C ARG A 28 2.51 20.24 2.84
N GLN A 29 3.42 19.51 3.46
CA GLN A 29 4.57 20.10 4.15
C GLN A 29 5.45 20.94 3.21
N LYS A 30 5.61 20.49 1.96
CA LYS A 30 6.44 21.22 0.95
C LYS A 30 5.74 22.41 0.32
N LEU A 31 4.41 22.35 0.17
CA LEU A 31 3.63 23.42 -0.46
C LEU A 31 3.15 24.47 0.52
N PHE A 32 2.74 24.05 1.71
CA PHE A 32 2.01 24.89 2.66
C PHE A 32 2.74 24.94 4.00
N ARG A 33 2.97 26.15 4.51
CA ARG A 33 3.68 26.33 5.79
C ARG A 33 2.78 26.79 6.94
N GLN A 34 1.60 27.35 6.65
CA GLN A 34 0.79 28.08 7.62
C GLN A 34 -0.72 27.85 7.49
N ILE A 35 -1.13 26.80 6.78
CA ILE A 35 -2.54 26.44 6.66
C ILE A 35 -2.78 25.03 7.20
N THR A 36 -3.99 24.79 7.66
CA THR A 36 -4.38 23.50 8.23
C THR A 36 -4.36 22.37 7.19
N PRO A 37 -4.25 21.10 7.61
CA PRO A 37 -4.36 19.97 6.71
C PRO A 37 -5.65 19.96 5.88
N ALA A 38 -6.80 20.35 6.50
CA ALA A 38 -8.09 20.40 5.80
C ALA A 38 -8.12 21.47 4.70
N GLU A 39 -7.62 22.67 4.98
CA GLU A 39 -7.53 23.74 3.99
C GLU A 39 -6.57 23.38 2.83
N SER A 40 -5.44 22.78 3.16
CA SER A 40 -4.48 22.34 2.15
C SER A 40 -5.04 21.23 1.27
N ASP A 41 -5.78 20.28 1.84
CA ASP A 41 -6.43 19.22 1.06
C ASP A 41 -7.54 19.80 0.16
N ALA A 42 -8.31 20.78 0.62
CA ALA A 42 -9.31 21.47 -0.19
C ALA A 42 -8.69 22.18 -1.41
N LEU A 43 -7.52 22.82 -1.23
CA LEU A 43 -6.80 23.47 -2.34
C LEU A 43 -6.24 22.43 -3.34
N LEU A 44 -5.72 21.31 -2.88
CA LEU A 44 -5.24 20.24 -3.76
C LEU A 44 -6.39 19.59 -4.52
N GLU A 45 -7.56 19.48 -3.90
CA GLU A 45 -8.76 18.93 -4.51
C GLU A 45 -9.26 19.78 -5.69
N VAL A 46 -9.07 21.11 -5.65
CA VAL A 46 -9.34 21.99 -6.81
C VAL A 46 -8.55 21.53 -8.05
N PHE A 47 -7.26 21.24 -7.88
CA PHE A 47 -6.43 20.77 -9.00
C PHE A 47 -6.85 19.38 -9.50
N ARG A 48 -7.41 18.53 -8.63
CA ARG A 48 -7.99 17.25 -9.03
C ARG A 48 -9.26 17.45 -9.86
N VAL A 49 -10.16 18.30 -9.41
CA VAL A 49 -11.40 18.62 -10.12
C VAL A 49 -11.11 19.24 -11.49
N GLU A 50 -10.07 20.08 -11.58
CA GLU A 50 -9.58 20.64 -12.85
C GLU A 50 -8.90 19.62 -13.77
N GLY A 51 -8.78 18.36 -13.34
CA GLY A 51 -8.14 17.29 -14.12
C GLY A 51 -6.62 17.40 -14.23
N ARG A 52 -5.97 18.21 -13.41
CA ARG A 52 -4.51 18.41 -13.40
C ARG A 52 -3.77 17.40 -12.54
N MET A 53 -4.45 16.87 -11.53
CA MET A 53 -3.92 15.90 -10.58
C MET A 53 -4.89 14.74 -10.39
N LYS A 54 -4.35 13.64 -9.91
CA LYS A 54 -5.13 12.49 -9.43
C LYS A 54 -4.69 12.09 -8.03
N ARG A 55 -5.62 11.52 -7.28
CA ARG A 55 -5.39 11.00 -5.95
C ARG A 55 -5.65 9.49 -5.94
N THR A 56 -4.71 8.76 -5.38
CA THR A 56 -4.84 7.32 -5.12
C THR A 56 -4.58 7.11 -3.64
N GLU A 57 -5.60 6.72 -2.90
CA GLU A 57 -5.55 6.64 -1.43
C GLU A 57 -5.05 7.96 -0.80
N ASN A 58 -3.89 7.93 -0.15
CA ASN A 58 -3.28 9.09 0.50
C ASN A 58 -2.06 9.63 -0.29
N ARG A 59 -2.09 9.53 -1.63
CA ARG A 59 -1.02 9.99 -2.53
C ARG A 59 -1.55 10.85 -3.64
N TRP A 60 -0.77 11.84 -4.04
CA TRP A 60 -1.04 12.76 -5.12
C TRP A 60 -0.07 12.56 -6.28
N ALA A 61 -0.58 12.56 -7.49
CA ALA A 61 0.21 12.47 -8.71
C ALA A 61 -0.31 13.45 -9.75
N LEU A 62 0.55 13.83 -10.72
CA LEU A 62 0.08 14.51 -11.92
C LEU A 62 -0.90 13.61 -12.68
N ALA A 63 -1.91 14.19 -13.32
CA ALA A 63 -2.95 13.44 -14.01
C ALA A 63 -2.39 12.52 -15.09
N GLU A 64 -1.40 13.05 -15.87
CA GLU A 64 -0.73 12.34 -16.95
C GLU A 64 0.30 11.30 -16.48
N PHE A 65 0.69 11.33 -15.22
CA PHE A 65 1.69 10.39 -14.71
C PHE A 65 1.12 8.97 -14.68
N SER A 66 1.88 8.02 -15.19
CA SER A 66 1.59 6.59 -15.07
C SER A 66 2.87 5.81 -14.79
N ILE A 67 2.77 4.82 -13.91
CA ILE A 67 3.86 3.90 -13.64
C ILE A 67 4.08 3.06 -14.90
N ARG A 68 5.31 3.08 -15.42
CA ARG A 68 5.71 2.26 -16.57
C ARG A 68 6.81 1.30 -16.13
N LEU A 69 6.47 0.04 -16.10
CA LEU A 69 7.42 -1.03 -15.80
C LEU A 69 8.12 -1.47 -17.10
N THR A 70 9.41 -1.72 -17.02
CA THR A 70 10.13 -2.46 -18.06
C THR A 70 9.67 -3.92 -18.06
N LYS A 71 9.90 -4.66 -19.15
CA LYS A 71 9.59 -6.10 -19.20
C LYS A 71 10.22 -6.88 -18.03
N ARG A 72 11.44 -6.53 -17.67
CA ARG A 72 12.16 -7.13 -16.56
C ARG A 72 11.50 -6.83 -15.21
N GLN A 73 11.08 -5.59 -15.00
CA GLN A 73 10.36 -5.18 -13.79
C GLN A 73 8.95 -5.80 -13.72
N THR A 74 8.27 -5.96 -14.85
CA THR A 74 6.99 -6.66 -14.91
C THR A 74 7.14 -8.12 -14.47
N ALA A 75 8.13 -8.84 -15.02
CA ALA A 75 8.39 -10.22 -14.60
C ALA A 75 8.74 -10.32 -13.10
N LEU A 76 9.51 -9.37 -12.57
CA LEU A 76 9.85 -9.32 -11.15
C LEU A 76 8.62 -9.01 -10.27
N ARG A 77 7.78 -8.08 -10.70
CA ARG A 77 6.49 -7.75 -10.08
C ARG A 77 5.61 -9.01 -9.97
N ASP A 78 5.43 -9.69 -11.09
CA ASP A 78 4.55 -10.86 -11.15
C ASP A 78 5.09 -12.00 -10.27
N ALA A 79 6.40 -12.23 -10.26
CA ALA A 79 7.04 -13.21 -9.38
C ALA A 79 6.88 -12.86 -7.89
N LEU A 80 7.00 -11.58 -7.52
CA LEU A 80 6.78 -11.12 -6.14
C LEU A 80 5.32 -11.30 -5.72
N LEU A 81 4.36 -10.90 -6.56
CA LEU A 81 2.93 -11.08 -6.30
C LEU A 81 2.56 -12.54 -6.13
N GLU A 82 3.02 -13.41 -7.04
CA GLU A 82 2.78 -14.85 -6.95
C GLU A 82 3.33 -15.44 -5.65
N ARG A 83 4.53 -15.01 -5.23
CA ARG A 83 5.14 -15.49 -4.00
C ARG A 83 4.33 -15.11 -2.77
N PHE A 84 3.91 -13.84 -2.64
CA PHE A 84 3.08 -13.39 -1.53
C PHE A 84 1.68 -14.01 -1.55
N LEU A 85 1.09 -14.24 -2.72
CA LEU A 85 -0.19 -14.92 -2.86
C LEU A 85 -0.09 -16.39 -2.41
N ARG A 86 0.97 -17.09 -2.86
CA ARG A 86 1.21 -18.49 -2.48
C ARG A 86 1.51 -18.66 -0.99
N GLY A 87 2.15 -17.68 -0.37
CA GLY A 87 2.40 -17.65 1.08
C GLY A 87 1.12 -17.57 1.91
N GLY A 88 0.00 -17.13 1.29
CA GLY A 88 -1.29 -17.05 1.95
C GLY A 88 -1.25 -16.21 3.23
N PRO A 89 -1.89 -16.68 4.32
CA PRO A 89 -1.91 -15.97 5.59
C PRO A 89 -0.58 -16.03 6.35
N GLU A 90 0.36 -16.88 5.95
CA GLU A 90 1.67 -17.07 6.59
C GLU A 90 2.83 -16.87 5.60
N PRO A 91 2.96 -15.68 4.99
CA PRO A 91 4.00 -15.43 4.01
C PRO A 91 5.37 -15.33 4.67
N ASP A 92 6.40 -15.51 3.86
CA ASP A 92 7.77 -15.14 4.20
C ASP A 92 7.85 -13.65 4.57
N THR A 93 8.86 -13.29 5.36
CA THR A 93 9.18 -11.87 5.60
C THR A 93 9.66 -11.21 4.32
N VAL A 94 9.45 -9.90 4.22
CA VAL A 94 9.94 -9.08 3.10
C VAL A 94 11.43 -9.29 2.88
N GLU A 95 12.21 -9.37 3.96
CA GLU A 95 13.66 -9.56 3.90
C GLU A 95 14.02 -10.94 3.36
N ALA A 96 13.36 -12.02 3.83
CA ALA A 96 13.57 -13.38 3.32
C ALA A 96 13.21 -13.48 1.82
N VAL A 97 12.16 -12.79 1.38
CA VAL A 97 11.81 -12.69 -0.03
C VAL A 97 12.90 -11.99 -0.83
N LEU A 98 13.41 -10.86 -0.36
CA LEU A 98 14.46 -10.10 -1.02
C LEU A 98 15.80 -10.85 -1.04
N ASP A 99 16.13 -11.58 0.04
CA ASP A 99 17.36 -12.36 0.13
C ASP A 99 17.40 -13.55 -0.84
N SER A 100 16.24 -14.06 -1.24
CA SER A 100 16.14 -15.09 -2.28
C SER A 100 16.41 -14.56 -3.70
N ILE A 101 16.48 -13.24 -3.88
CA ILE A 101 16.74 -12.57 -5.15
C ILE A 101 18.26 -12.32 -5.27
N PRO A 102 18.87 -12.51 -6.46
CA PRO A 102 20.26 -12.23 -6.67
C PRO A 102 20.65 -10.82 -6.20
N PRO A 103 21.82 -10.64 -5.53
CA PRO A 103 22.20 -9.37 -4.91
C PRO A 103 22.13 -8.16 -5.85
N GLU A 104 22.51 -8.34 -7.11
CA GLU A 104 22.51 -7.31 -8.15
C GLU A 104 21.09 -6.86 -8.56
N ARG A 105 20.06 -7.59 -8.14
CA ARG A 105 18.65 -7.28 -8.44
C ARG A 105 17.85 -6.86 -7.22
N ARG A 106 18.42 -6.93 -6.03
CA ARG A 106 17.69 -6.65 -4.79
C ARG A 106 17.18 -5.21 -4.70
N GLU A 107 17.96 -4.26 -5.18
CA GLU A 107 17.54 -2.85 -5.18
C GLU A 107 16.36 -2.62 -6.14
N GLU A 108 16.40 -3.21 -7.33
CA GLU A 108 15.27 -3.19 -8.26
C GLU A 108 14.03 -3.86 -7.65
N ALA A 109 14.23 -4.98 -6.95
CA ALA A 109 13.14 -5.70 -6.28
C ALA A 109 12.52 -4.88 -5.13
N ARG A 110 13.32 -4.15 -4.35
CA ARG A 110 12.82 -3.23 -3.32
C ARG A 110 11.96 -2.13 -3.92
N GLN A 111 12.39 -1.53 -5.03
CA GLN A 111 11.62 -0.49 -5.71
C GLN A 111 10.30 -1.02 -6.26
N VAL A 112 10.30 -2.21 -6.88
CA VAL A 112 9.09 -2.87 -7.37
C VAL A 112 8.16 -3.21 -6.20
N LEU A 113 8.68 -3.78 -5.12
CA LEU A 113 7.90 -4.13 -3.92
C LEU A 113 7.27 -2.88 -3.27
N GLU A 114 8.01 -1.78 -3.18
CA GLU A 114 7.47 -0.51 -2.69
C GLU A 114 6.38 0.04 -3.63
N GLY A 115 6.53 -0.15 -4.94
CA GLY A 115 5.50 0.14 -5.93
C GLY A 115 4.23 -0.68 -5.68
N LEU A 116 4.35 -2.00 -5.42
CA LEU A 116 3.23 -2.90 -5.11
C LEU A 116 2.50 -2.50 -3.82
N LEU A 117 3.24 -2.08 -2.79
CA LEU A 117 2.67 -1.58 -1.54
C LEU A 117 1.95 -0.25 -1.75
N THR A 118 2.54 0.67 -2.50
CA THR A 118 1.93 1.98 -2.77
C THR A 118 0.76 1.89 -3.74
N GLY A 119 0.76 0.89 -4.63
CA GLY A 119 -0.37 0.56 -5.52
C GLY A 119 -1.46 -0.27 -4.84
N GLY A 120 -1.24 -0.71 -3.59
CA GLY A 120 -2.19 -1.49 -2.82
C GLY A 120 -2.35 -2.94 -3.31
N GLU A 121 -1.45 -3.46 -4.15
CA GLU A 121 -1.43 -4.87 -4.56
C GLU A 121 -0.87 -5.77 -3.45
N LEU A 122 -0.02 -5.20 -2.61
CA LEU A 122 0.40 -5.76 -1.33
C LEU A 122 -0.09 -4.86 -0.19
N VAL A 123 -0.41 -5.48 0.93
CA VAL A 123 -0.91 -4.82 2.14
C VAL A 123 0.10 -5.03 3.26
N ARG A 124 0.70 -3.95 3.77
CA ARG A 124 1.66 -4.03 4.87
C ARG A 124 0.92 -4.33 6.19
N LEU A 125 1.26 -5.44 6.84
CA LEU A 125 0.78 -5.77 8.19
C LEU A 125 1.72 -5.23 9.27
N THR A 126 3.03 -5.44 9.08
CA THR A 126 4.10 -4.90 9.91
C THR A 126 5.21 -4.37 9.00
N PRO A 127 6.26 -3.69 9.50
CA PRO A 127 7.41 -3.32 8.67
C PRO A 127 8.03 -4.51 7.92
N GLU A 128 7.95 -5.70 8.48
CA GLU A 128 8.59 -6.92 8.00
C GLU A 128 7.65 -7.85 7.22
N LEU A 129 6.33 -7.68 7.35
CA LEU A 129 5.34 -8.59 6.78
C LEU A 129 4.33 -7.88 5.90
N CYS A 130 4.09 -8.46 4.73
CA CYS A 130 3.09 -8.00 3.78
C CYS A 130 2.21 -9.17 3.35
N TRP A 131 0.93 -8.91 3.17
CA TRP A 131 0.00 -9.83 2.54
C TRP A 131 -0.33 -9.41 1.12
N HIS A 132 -0.59 -10.38 0.25
CA HIS A 132 -1.23 -10.12 -1.03
C HIS A 132 -2.63 -9.54 -0.79
N ARG A 133 -3.08 -8.61 -1.63
CA ARG A 133 -4.41 -7.96 -1.52
C ARG A 133 -5.53 -8.98 -1.39
N GLU A 134 -5.51 -10.05 -2.20
CA GLU A 134 -6.55 -11.08 -2.17
C GLU A 134 -6.59 -11.83 -0.84
N VAL A 135 -5.42 -12.11 -0.25
CA VAL A 135 -5.34 -12.76 1.08
C VAL A 135 -5.93 -11.84 2.14
N PHE A 136 -5.57 -10.56 2.10
CA PHE A 136 -6.13 -9.57 3.02
C PHE A 136 -7.63 -9.41 2.85
N GLN A 137 -8.13 -9.36 1.60
CA GLN A 137 -9.55 -9.27 1.30
C GLN A 137 -10.31 -10.51 1.78
N LYS A 138 -9.77 -11.70 1.56
CA LYS A 138 -10.34 -12.96 2.11
C LYS A 138 -10.45 -12.90 3.63
N GLY A 139 -9.44 -12.37 4.31
CA GLY A 139 -9.50 -12.15 5.76
C GLY A 139 -10.62 -11.20 6.17
N LEU A 140 -10.81 -10.10 5.44
CA LEU A 140 -11.91 -9.18 5.69
C LEU A 140 -13.28 -9.83 5.48
N ASP A 141 -13.44 -10.67 4.49
CA ASP A 141 -14.70 -11.36 4.22
C ASP A 141 -15.02 -12.39 5.31
N ILE A 142 -14.00 -13.13 5.81
CA ILE A 142 -14.12 -14.00 6.99
C ILE A 142 -14.54 -13.18 8.21
N LEU A 143 -13.87 -12.07 8.47
CA LEU A 143 -14.17 -11.20 9.62
C LEU A 143 -15.61 -10.69 9.57
N ARG A 144 -16.09 -10.25 8.40
CA ARG A 144 -17.48 -9.80 8.19
C ARG A 144 -18.48 -10.91 8.49
N THR A 145 -18.22 -12.14 8.03
CA THR A 145 -19.08 -13.29 8.28
C THR A 145 -19.17 -13.59 9.77
N LEU A 146 -18.02 -13.68 10.45
CA LEU A 146 -17.97 -13.95 11.89
C LEU A 146 -18.67 -12.84 12.69
N CYS A 147 -18.49 -11.59 12.35
CA CYS A 147 -19.19 -10.46 12.99
C CYS A 147 -20.70 -10.52 12.77
N ALA A 148 -21.16 -10.90 11.58
CA ALA A 148 -22.58 -11.04 11.29
C ALA A 148 -23.24 -12.17 12.10
N ASP A 149 -22.51 -13.27 12.30
CA ASP A 149 -23.03 -14.45 13.01
C ASP A 149 -22.99 -14.29 14.53
N HIS A 150 -21.95 -13.67 15.08
CA HIS A 150 -21.66 -13.65 16.51
C HIS A 150 -21.71 -12.27 17.17
N GLY A 151 -21.78 -11.19 16.39
CA GLY A 151 -21.77 -9.80 16.86
C GLY A 151 -20.40 -9.30 17.29
N ALA A 152 -19.62 -10.14 18.01
CA ALA A 152 -18.23 -9.87 18.39
C ALA A 152 -17.36 -11.05 17.97
N VAL A 153 -16.10 -10.80 17.62
CA VAL A 153 -15.18 -11.81 17.09
C VAL A 153 -13.96 -11.94 17.99
N THR A 154 -13.61 -13.17 18.32
CA THR A 154 -12.41 -13.49 19.09
C THR A 154 -11.23 -13.80 18.17
N LEU A 155 -10.02 -13.59 18.68
CA LEU A 155 -8.78 -13.97 17.98
C LEU A 155 -8.75 -15.48 17.60
N ALA A 156 -9.35 -16.35 18.44
CA ALA A 156 -9.40 -17.79 18.18
C ALA A 156 -10.28 -18.11 16.98
N GLU A 157 -11.46 -17.50 16.88
CA GLU A 157 -12.37 -17.68 15.75
C GLU A 157 -11.72 -17.22 14.44
N VAL A 158 -11.05 -16.08 14.43
CA VAL A 158 -10.31 -15.58 13.23
C VAL A 158 -9.19 -16.54 12.85
N ARG A 159 -8.40 -17.01 13.83
CA ARG A 159 -7.33 -17.98 13.59
C ARG A 159 -7.86 -19.25 12.92
N ASP A 160 -8.93 -19.81 13.47
CA ASP A 160 -9.48 -21.10 13.03
C ASP A 160 -10.17 -20.95 11.66
N ALA A 161 -10.95 -19.89 11.47
CA ALA A 161 -11.62 -19.62 10.19
C ALA A 161 -10.65 -19.29 9.05
N PHE A 162 -9.49 -18.72 9.36
CA PHE A 162 -8.47 -18.35 8.39
C PHE A 162 -7.40 -19.43 8.19
N ASP A 163 -7.48 -20.53 8.97
CA ASP A 163 -6.52 -21.66 8.99
C ASP A 163 -5.07 -21.13 9.11
N THR A 164 -4.81 -20.39 10.18
CA THR A 164 -3.52 -19.75 10.41
C THR A 164 -3.10 -19.86 11.87
N THR A 165 -1.88 -19.40 12.18
CA THR A 165 -1.42 -19.37 13.58
C THR A 165 -1.94 -18.12 14.31
N ARG A 166 -1.94 -18.20 15.64
CA ARG A 166 -2.31 -17.07 16.52
C ARG A 166 -1.54 -15.79 16.19
N LYS A 167 -0.27 -15.92 15.82
CA LYS A 167 0.60 -14.79 15.44
C LYS A 167 0.02 -14.02 14.27
N TYR A 168 -0.29 -14.70 13.17
CA TYR A 168 -0.76 -14.04 11.95
C TYR A 168 -2.19 -13.53 12.07
N ALA A 169 -3.06 -14.26 12.78
CA ALA A 169 -4.40 -13.78 13.09
C ALA A 169 -4.37 -12.48 13.90
N LEU A 170 -3.47 -12.39 14.91
CA LEU A 170 -3.29 -11.16 15.69
C LEU A 170 -2.79 -10.00 14.80
N LEU A 171 -1.76 -10.23 13.99
CA LEU A 171 -1.20 -9.20 13.11
C LEU A 171 -2.22 -8.69 12.08
N PHE A 172 -3.10 -9.56 11.59
CA PHE A 172 -4.20 -9.18 10.72
C PHE A 172 -5.21 -8.28 11.43
N LEU A 173 -5.67 -8.66 12.63
CA LEU A 173 -6.61 -7.85 13.43
C LEU A 173 -6.02 -6.49 13.77
N GLU A 174 -4.77 -6.44 14.25
CA GLU A 174 -4.06 -5.17 14.49
C GLU A 174 -3.93 -4.31 13.23
N ALA A 175 -3.77 -4.93 12.05
CA ALA A 175 -3.74 -4.20 10.79
C ALA A 175 -5.12 -3.66 10.41
N CYS A 176 -6.21 -4.36 10.77
CA CYS A 176 -7.59 -3.88 10.62
C CYS A 176 -7.86 -2.70 11.56
N ASP A 177 -7.47 -2.80 12.83
CA ASP A 177 -7.63 -1.71 13.82
C ASP A 177 -6.89 -0.44 13.39
N ARG A 178 -5.62 -0.56 12.98
CA ARG A 178 -4.84 0.58 12.47
C ARG A 178 -5.47 1.25 11.24
N ARG A 179 -6.26 0.52 10.47
CA ARG A 179 -7.00 1.02 9.31
C ARG A 179 -8.44 1.45 9.64
N GLN A 180 -8.82 1.40 10.91
CA GLN A 180 -10.17 1.73 11.37
C GLN A 180 -11.26 0.88 10.68
N ILE A 181 -10.95 -0.38 10.36
CA ILE A 181 -11.90 -1.36 9.82
C ILE A 181 -12.64 -2.05 10.96
N THR A 182 -11.94 -2.28 12.07
CA THR A 182 -12.46 -2.80 13.34
C THR A 182 -12.31 -1.77 14.46
N VAL A 183 -13.06 -1.97 15.53
CA VAL A 183 -13.08 -1.12 16.73
C VAL A 183 -12.77 -1.96 17.95
#